data_563105f159cac9b620fb7fb7dce7abbb
#
_entry.id   563105f159cac9b620fb7fb7dce7abbb
#
_cell.length_a   1.000
_cell.length_b   1.000
_cell.length_c   1.000
_cell.angle_alpha   90.00
_cell.angle_beta   90.00
_cell.angle_gamma   90.00
#
_symmetry.space_group_name_H-M   'P 1'
#
loop_
_entity.id
_entity.type
_entity.pdbx_description
1 polymer ?
#
loop_
_entity_poly.entity_id
_entity_poly.type
_entity_poly.pdbx_seq_one_letter_code
_entity_poly.pdbx_strand_id
1 'polypeptide(L)'
;YLPKVIKYNSKEPEAAARYAKIARFINLTGNTDEELTDALIARIREMNKALDIPTCIKDYEGGIIDEKEFMDKLPTVAELAVGDACTGSNPRAITPAEMEQLLKCCFYDEEVTF
;
A
#
# COMPACT_ATOMS: atom_id res chain seq x y z
N TYR A 1 -2.38 2.26 4.39
CA TYR A 1 -1.33 2.45 3.38
C TYR A 1 -0.47 1.19 3.19
N LEU A 2 0.14 0.62 4.24
CA LEU A 2 1.16 -0.41 4.15
C LEU A 2 0.78 -1.62 3.26
N PRO A 3 -0.42 -2.22 3.35
CA PRO A 3 -0.83 -3.29 2.45
C PRO A 3 -0.74 -2.92 0.96
N LYS A 4 -1.14 -1.70 0.62
CA LYS A 4 -1.13 -1.20 -0.77
C LYS A 4 0.29 -0.97 -1.27
N VAL A 5 1.15 -0.38 -0.44
CA VAL A 5 2.57 -0.16 -0.76
C VAL A 5 3.32 -1.48 -0.94
N ILE A 6 3.07 -2.48 -0.09
CA ILE A 6 3.65 -3.82 -0.26
C ILE A 6 3.20 -4.44 -1.59
N LYS A 7 1.91 -4.35 -1.95
CA LYS A 7 1.41 -4.88 -3.22
C LYS A 7 2.02 -4.16 -4.42
N TYR A 8 2.16 -2.82 -4.37
CA TYR A 8 2.85 -2.04 -5.40
C TYR A 8 4.30 -2.49 -5.56
N ASN A 9 5.05 -2.56 -4.45
CA ASN A 9 6.46 -2.91 -4.46
C ASN A 9 6.71 -4.38 -4.84
N SER A 10 5.74 -5.28 -4.66
CA SER A 10 5.90 -6.71 -5.00
C SER A 10 6.03 -6.98 -6.50
N LYS A 11 5.80 -5.99 -7.35
CA LYS A 11 6.14 -6.07 -8.78
C LYS A 11 7.65 -6.02 -9.03
N GLU A 12 8.44 -5.54 -8.07
CA GLU A 12 9.90 -5.59 -8.10
C GLU A 12 10.38 -6.93 -7.51
N PRO A 13 11.09 -7.79 -8.29
CA PRO A 13 11.45 -9.15 -7.85
C PRO A 13 12.23 -9.22 -6.54
N GLU A 14 13.18 -8.30 -6.31
CA GLU A 14 13.94 -8.26 -5.06
C GLU A 14 13.07 -7.93 -3.85
N ALA A 15 12.12 -7.02 -4.03
CA ALA A 15 11.17 -6.67 -2.97
C ALA A 15 10.23 -7.84 -2.68
N ALA A 16 9.68 -8.51 -3.71
CA ALA A 16 8.85 -9.70 -3.56
C ALA A 16 9.57 -10.80 -2.78
N ALA A 17 10.82 -11.10 -3.12
CA ALA A 17 11.63 -12.10 -2.42
C ALA A 17 11.83 -11.74 -0.93
N ARG A 18 12.03 -10.44 -0.62
CA ARG A 18 12.17 -9.98 0.77
C ARG A 18 10.86 -10.09 1.54
N TYR A 19 9.72 -9.73 0.95
CA TYR A 19 8.41 -9.90 1.57
C TYR A 19 8.08 -11.38 1.82
N ALA A 20 8.38 -12.25 0.86
CA ALA A 20 8.25 -13.69 1.01
C ALA A 20 9.12 -14.24 2.16
N LYS A 21 10.34 -13.74 2.30
CA LYS A 21 11.23 -14.10 3.42
C LYS A 21 10.62 -13.68 4.78
N ILE A 22 10.04 -12.49 4.86
CA ILE A 22 9.35 -12.02 6.08
C ILE A 22 8.14 -12.91 6.37
N ALA A 23 7.33 -13.25 5.36
CA ALA A 23 6.19 -14.13 5.51
C ALA A 23 6.59 -15.50 6.07
N ARG A 24 7.65 -16.12 5.53
CA ARG A 24 8.21 -17.40 6.05
C ARG A 24 8.70 -17.26 7.47
N PHE A 25 9.37 -16.15 7.82
CA PHE A 25 9.88 -15.90 9.16
C PHE A 25 8.76 -15.86 10.22
N ILE A 26 7.58 -15.40 9.87
CA ILE A 26 6.40 -15.41 10.75
C ILE A 26 5.49 -16.62 10.52
N ASN A 27 6.00 -17.68 9.91
CA ASN A 27 5.32 -18.96 9.69
C ASN A 27 4.07 -18.88 8.79
N LEU A 28 3.99 -17.92 7.86
CA LEU A 28 2.99 -17.94 6.82
C LEU A 28 3.38 -18.95 5.73
N THR A 29 2.38 -19.51 5.07
CA THR A 29 2.54 -20.56 4.05
C THR A 29 2.17 -20.06 2.67
N GLY A 30 2.88 -20.53 1.66
CA GLY A 30 2.66 -20.25 0.24
C GLY A 30 3.74 -20.95 -0.58
N ASN A 31 3.44 -21.24 -1.85
CA ASN A 31 4.33 -21.97 -2.76
C ASN A 31 5.22 -21.01 -3.58
N THR A 32 4.77 -19.77 -3.76
CA THR A 32 5.45 -18.75 -4.54
C THR A 32 5.70 -17.50 -3.68
N ASP A 33 6.61 -16.64 -4.13
CA ASP A 33 6.87 -15.35 -3.46
C ASP A 33 5.64 -14.43 -3.54
N GLU A 34 4.83 -14.55 -4.60
CA GLU A 34 3.56 -13.83 -4.72
C GLU A 34 2.55 -14.28 -3.65
N GLU A 35 2.29 -15.61 -3.54
CA GLU A 35 1.39 -16.16 -2.52
C GLU A 35 1.83 -15.78 -1.09
N LEU A 36 3.12 -15.81 -0.83
CA LEU A 36 3.68 -15.42 0.48
C LEU A 36 3.54 -13.92 0.74
N THR A 37 3.72 -13.09 -0.28
CA THR A 37 3.49 -11.64 -0.16
C THR A 37 2.02 -11.35 0.09
N ASP A 38 1.11 -12.02 -0.59
CA ASP A 38 -0.33 -11.85 -0.37
C ASP A 38 -0.75 -12.36 1.02
N ALA A 39 -0.16 -13.45 1.50
CA ALA A 39 -0.34 -13.92 2.88
C ALA A 39 0.16 -12.90 3.91
N LEU A 40 1.29 -12.24 3.66
CA LEU A 40 1.81 -11.16 4.51
C LEU A 40 0.85 -9.96 4.54
N ILE A 41 0.34 -9.54 3.37
CA ILE A 41 -0.65 -8.47 3.26
C ILE A 41 -1.92 -8.83 4.05
N ALA A 42 -2.42 -10.05 3.89
CA ALA A 42 -3.60 -10.54 4.62
C ALA A 42 -3.36 -10.48 6.14
N ARG A 43 -2.19 -10.91 6.60
CA ARG A 43 -1.82 -10.86 8.02
C ARG A 43 -1.79 -9.43 8.57
N ILE A 44 -1.26 -8.47 7.81
CA ILE A 44 -1.27 -7.05 8.20
C ILE A 44 -2.71 -6.53 8.28
N ARG A 45 -3.57 -6.89 7.31
CA ARG A 45 -4.99 -6.51 7.33
C ARG A 45 -5.74 -7.09 8.54
N GLU A 46 -5.47 -8.34 8.92
CA GLU A 46 -6.01 -8.94 10.15
C GLU A 46 -5.58 -8.16 11.41
N MET A 47 -4.31 -7.79 11.49
CA MET A 47 -3.80 -6.99 12.61
C MET A 47 -4.45 -5.61 12.65
N ASN A 48 -4.58 -4.95 11.50
CA ASN A 48 -5.28 -3.66 11.41
C ASN A 48 -6.73 -3.78 11.91
N LYS A 49 -7.44 -4.82 11.49
CA LYS A 49 -8.81 -5.09 11.95
C LYS A 49 -8.89 -5.32 13.46
N ALA A 50 -7.94 -6.07 14.02
CA ALA A 50 -7.89 -6.32 15.47
C ALA A 50 -7.58 -5.05 16.30
N LEU A 51 -6.98 -4.05 15.66
CA LEU A 51 -6.64 -2.75 16.25
C LEU A 51 -7.66 -1.64 15.91
N ASP A 52 -8.79 -2.00 15.29
CA ASP A 52 -9.82 -1.06 14.81
C ASP A 52 -9.27 0.03 13.87
N ILE A 53 -8.22 -0.30 13.09
CA ILE A 53 -7.68 0.59 12.07
C ILE A 53 -8.53 0.46 10.81
N PRO A 54 -9.12 1.57 10.30
CA PRO A 54 -9.90 1.56 9.07
C PRO A 54 -9.13 0.99 7.88
N THR A 55 -9.82 0.28 6.98
CA THR A 55 -9.21 -0.34 5.80
C THR A 55 -8.84 0.66 4.72
N CYS A 56 -9.53 1.81 4.70
CA CYS A 56 -9.31 2.86 3.72
C CYS A 56 -9.42 4.26 4.35
N ILE A 57 -8.96 5.26 3.63
CA ILE A 57 -8.99 6.66 4.09
C ILE A 57 -10.44 7.16 4.22
N LYS A 58 -11.33 6.73 3.31
CA LYS A 58 -12.74 7.12 3.29
C LYS A 58 -13.48 6.75 4.59
N ASP A 59 -13.10 5.63 5.20
CA ASP A 59 -13.74 5.10 6.43
C ASP A 59 -13.05 5.59 7.71
N TYR A 60 -12.07 6.50 7.60
CA TYR A 60 -11.40 7.05 8.77
C TYR A 60 -12.38 7.89 9.61
N GLU A 61 -12.34 7.69 10.93
CA GLU A 61 -13.30 8.29 11.88
C GLU A 61 -13.51 9.79 11.67
N GLY A 62 -14.79 10.18 11.70
CA GLY A 62 -15.22 11.57 11.60
C GLY A 62 -15.32 12.11 10.17
N GLY A 63 -15.06 11.28 9.15
CA GLY A 63 -15.15 11.75 7.76
C GLY A 63 -14.30 13.00 7.50
N ILE A 64 -13.12 13.04 8.12
CA ILE A 64 -12.25 14.23 8.14
C ILE A 64 -11.78 14.60 6.73
N ILE A 65 -11.73 13.61 5.83
CA ILE A 65 -11.31 13.83 4.45
C ILE A 65 -12.52 13.70 3.54
N ASP A 66 -13.05 14.84 3.11
CA ASP A 66 -14.06 14.90 2.07
C ASP A 66 -13.51 14.38 0.74
N GLU A 67 -14.30 13.56 0.04
CA GLU A 67 -13.89 12.93 -1.21
C GLU A 67 -13.52 13.96 -2.29
N LYS A 68 -14.32 15.04 -2.38
CA LYS A 68 -14.06 16.10 -3.35
C LYS A 68 -12.75 16.82 -3.03
N GLU A 69 -12.52 17.15 -1.75
CA GLU A 69 -11.28 17.78 -1.31
C GLU A 69 -10.08 16.86 -1.56
N PHE A 70 -10.23 15.55 -1.31
CA PHE A 70 -9.20 14.58 -1.60
C PHE A 70 -8.83 14.57 -3.10
N MET A 71 -9.84 14.50 -3.98
CA MET A 71 -9.62 14.48 -5.43
C MET A 71 -9.03 15.79 -5.95
N ASP A 72 -9.47 16.93 -5.45
CA ASP A 72 -8.95 18.25 -5.85
C ASP A 72 -7.46 18.42 -5.46
N LYS A 73 -7.04 17.85 -4.34
CA LYS A 73 -5.65 17.96 -3.84
C LYS A 73 -4.74 16.80 -4.30
N LEU A 74 -5.30 15.73 -4.83
CA LEU A 74 -4.58 14.50 -5.14
C LEU A 74 -3.34 14.70 -6.03
N PRO A 75 -3.38 15.47 -7.14
CA PRO A 75 -2.19 15.69 -7.97
C PRO A 75 -1.05 16.35 -7.19
N THR A 76 -1.37 17.39 -6.42
CA THR A 76 -0.36 18.11 -5.60
C THR A 76 0.23 17.20 -4.53
N VAL A 77 -0.60 16.40 -3.84
CA VAL A 77 -0.13 15.45 -2.82
C VAL A 77 0.74 14.37 -3.43
N ALA A 78 0.39 13.87 -4.61
CA ALA A 78 1.17 12.86 -5.34
C ALA A 78 2.56 13.40 -5.74
N GLU A 79 2.64 14.62 -6.26
CA GLU A 79 3.91 15.27 -6.57
C GLU A 79 4.80 15.45 -5.34
N LEU A 80 4.22 15.94 -4.23
CA LEU A 80 4.94 16.11 -2.97
C LEU A 80 5.43 14.77 -2.40
N ALA A 81 4.59 13.73 -2.47
CA ALA A 81 4.95 12.39 -2.00
C ALA A 81 6.08 11.77 -2.83
N VAL A 82 6.09 11.97 -4.15
CA VAL A 82 7.18 11.51 -5.02
C VAL A 82 8.47 12.31 -4.77
N GLY A 83 8.35 13.60 -4.48
CA GLY A 83 9.48 14.47 -4.14
C GLY A 83 10.05 14.28 -2.73
N ASP A 84 9.38 13.50 -1.87
CA ASP A 84 9.85 13.21 -0.52
C ASP A 84 11.13 12.36 -0.54
N ALA A 85 12.09 12.72 0.32
CA ALA A 85 13.38 12.04 0.40
C ALA A 85 13.24 10.53 0.71
N CYS A 86 12.23 10.12 1.46
CA CYS A 86 11.98 8.73 1.80
C CYS A 86 11.48 7.93 0.59
N THR A 87 10.75 8.55 -0.34
CA THR A 87 10.26 7.89 -1.55
C THR A 87 11.41 7.47 -2.46
N GLY A 88 12.51 8.25 -2.50
CA GLY A 88 13.71 7.89 -3.24
C GLY A 88 14.39 6.58 -2.80
N SER A 89 14.11 6.10 -1.58
CA SER A 89 14.60 4.81 -1.06
C SER A 89 13.62 3.64 -1.24
N ASN A 90 12.44 3.88 -1.83
CA ASN A 90 11.47 2.83 -2.09
C ASN A 90 12.03 1.82 -3.11
N PRO A 91 11.86 0.49 -2.91
CA PRO A 91 12.46 -0.52 -3.78
C PRO A 91 11.95 -0.46 -5.24
N ARG A 92 10.74 0.02 -5.47
CA ARG A 92 10.18 0.26 -6.79
C ARG A 92 10.00 1.76 -7.02
N ALA A 93 10.59 2.29 -8.09
CA ALA A 93 10.37 3.68 -8.48
C ALA A 93 8.88 3.95 -8.74
N ILE A 94 8.43 5.16 -8.45
CA ILE A 94 7.03 5.55 -8.63
C ILE A 94 6.97 6.93 -9.28
N THR A 95 6.11 7.05 -10.29
CA THR A 95 5.82 8.34 -10.93
C THR A 95 4.69 9.07 -10.22
N PRO A 96 4.51 10.40 -10.39
CA PRO A 96 3.37 11.11 -9.84
C PRO A 96 2.01 10.51 -10.24
N ALA A 97 1.87 10.07 -11.50
CA ALA A 97 0.64 9.44 -11.97
C ALA A 97 0.35 8.08 -11.28
N GLU A 98 1.37 7.25 -11.06
CA GLU A 98 1.22 6.01 -10.29
C GLU A 98 0.95 6.29 -8.81
N MET A 99 1.55 7.35 -8.25
CA MET A 99 1.29 7.77 -6.87
C MET A 99 -0.17 8.22 -6.70
N GLU A 100 -0.74 8.95 -7.67
CA GLU A 100 -2.17 9.27 -7.65
C GLU A 100 -3.03 8.01 -7.64
N GLN A 101 -2.71 7.01 -8.49
CA GLN A 101 -3.44 5.74 -8.53
C GLN A 101 -3.30 5.00 -7.20
N LEU A 102 -2.11 4.94 -6.62
CA LEU A 102 -1.86 4.28 -5.34
C LEU A 102 -2.64 4.95 -4.19
N LEU A 103 -2.68 6.29 -4.17
CA LEU A 103 -3.46 7.04 -3.19
C LEU A 103 -4.97 6.83 -3.36
N LYS A 104 -5.48 6.70 -4.61
CA LYS A 104 -6.88 6.31 -4.86
C LYS A 104 -7.17 4.91 -4.33
N CYS A 105 -6.28 3.94 -4.57
CA CYS A 105 -6.42 2.60 -4.00
C CYS A 105 -6.44 2.63 -2.46
N CYS A 106 -5.70 3.55 -1.82
CA CYS A 106 -5.76 3.74 -0.37
C CYS A 106 -7.06 4.41 0.09
N PHE A 107 -7.62 5.31 -0.73
CA PHE A 107 -8.85 6.04 -0.38
C PHE A 107 -10.08 5.14 -0.44
N TYR A 108 -10.19 4.29 -1.49
CA TYR A 108 -11.36 3.43 -1.74
C TYR A 108 -11.19 1.97 -1.32
N ASP A 109 -10.04 1.56 -0.81
CA ASP A 109 -9.63 0.16 -0.61
C ASP A 109 -9.62 -0.69 -1.89
N GLU A 110 -9.32 -0.07 -3.04
CA GLU A 110 -9.18 -0.78 -4.31
C GLU A 110 -7.88 -1.58 -4.38
N GLU A 111 -7.85 -2.62 -5.21
CA GLU A 111 -6.64 -3.42 -5.42
C GLU A 111 -5.59 -2.67 -6.24
N VAL A 112 -4.31 -2.89 -5.91
CA VAL A 112 -3.18 -2.38 -6.67
C VAL A 112 -2.80 -3.40 -7.73
N THR A 113 -3.03 -3.06 -9.00
CA THR A 113 -2.83 -3.96 -10.16
C THR A 113 -1.72 -3.52 -11.11
N PHE A 114 -1.18 -2.31 -10.93
CA PHE A 114 -0.16 -1.67 -11.77
C PHE A 114 1.23 -1.71 -11.17
#